data_551d6ce97fc1fb0e2363dd883dfeba2b
#
_entry.id   551d6ce97fc1fb0e2363dd883dfeba2b
#
_cell.length_a   1.000
_cell.length_b   1.000
_cell.length_c   1.000
_cell.angle_alpha   90.00
_cell.angle_beta   90.00
_cell.angle_gamma   90.00
#
_symmetry.space_group_name_H-M   'P 1'
#
loop_
_entity.id
_entity.type
_entity.pdbx_description
1 polymer ?
#
loop_
_entity_poly.entity_id
_entity_poly.type
_entity_poly.pdbx_seq_one_letter_code
_entity_poly.pdbx_strand_id
1 'polypeptide(L)'
;MAKQAGCDVLLKVAKEGSNGGSPSEYTVIGGQTGATLNRSAETIDVTDKTNDGYKESMAGLKEWSIDCDGFVVISDAGISILDEQFEARKPVYVEITIAGSKYTGSGYIVDYPIEMPLDSAVSYSLSIAGASKLTKTKTQ
;
A
#
# COMPACT_ATOMS: atom_id res chain seq x y z
N MET A 1 25.46 -7.66 -7.32
CA MET A 1 24.00 -7.46 -7.28
C MET A 1 23.70 -6.03 -6.83
N ALA A 2 22.96 -5.31 -7.63
CA ALA A 2 22.63 -3.91 -7.31
C ALA A 2 21.53 -3.83 -6.27
N LYS A 3 21.63 -2.86 -5.39
CA LYS A 3 20.61 -2.58 -4.37
C LYS A 3 19.87 -1.32 -4.74
N GLN A 4 18.60 -1.28 -4.49
CA GLN A 4 17.78 -0.10 -4.74
C GLN A 4 17.70 0.74 -3.46
N ALA A 5 17.94 2.04 -3.60
CA ALA A 5 17.83 2.96 -2.46
C ALA A 5 16.36 3.23 -2.18
N GLY A 6 16.01 3.29 -0.91
CA GLY A 6 14.63 3.60 -0.50
C GLY A 6 14.14 4.96 -0.98
N CYS A 7 15.04 5.91 -1.16
CA CYS A 7 14.66 7.25 -1.65
C CYS A 7 14.20 7.25 -3.12
N ASP A 8 14.48 6.18 -3.85
CA ASP A 8 14.06 6.04 -5.24
C ASP A 8 12.69 5.36 -5.37
N VAL A 9 12.12 4.91 -4.26
CA VAL A 9 10.83 4.21 -4.24
C VAL A 9 9.79 5.16 -3.67
N LEU A 10 8.82 5.53 -4.49
CA LEU A 10 7.76 6.45 -4.08
C LEU A 10 6.40 5.77 -4.18
N LEU A 11 5.58 5.99 -3.18
CA LEU A 11 4.20 5.53 -3.19
C LEU A 11 3.36 6.52 -4.00
N LYS A 12 2.63 6.01 -4.96
CA LYS A 12 1.70 6.80 -5.77
C LYS A 12 0.28 6.35 -5.48
N VAL A 13 -0.64 7.29 -5.52
CA VAL A 13 -2.05 7.00 -5.27
C VAL A 13 -2.92 7.58 -6.38
N ALA A 14 -4.12 7.05 -6.51
CA ALA A 14 -5.10 7.55 -7.47
C ALA A 14 -6.51 7.24 -7.00
N LYS A 15 -7.47 8.00 -7.50
CA LYS A 15 -8.89 7.70 -7.35
C LYS A 15 -9.27 6.65 -8.37
N GLU A 16 -10.41 6.02 -8.17
CA GLU A 16 -10.96 5.12 -9.20
C GLU A 16 -11.19 5.88 -10.50
N GLY A 17 -11.12 5.16 -11.62
CA GLY A 17 -11.36 5.74 -12.93
C GLY A 17 -12.79 6.21 -13.10
N SER A 18 -13.06 6.96 -14.19
CA SER A 18 -14.35 7.60 -14.42
C SER A 18 -15.53 6.63 -14.47
N ASN A 19 -15.29 5.37 -14.72
CA ASN A 19 -16.32 4.34 -14.75
C ASN A 19 -16.20 3.34 -13.60
N GLY A 20 -15.54 3.75 -12.51
CA GLY A 20 -15.33 2.88 -11.38
C GLY A 20 -14.24 1.84 -11.58
N GLY A 21 -13.50 1.91 -12.68
CA GLY A 21 -12.42 1.00 -13.00
C GLY A 21 -11.07 1.49 -12.50
N SER A 22 -10.01 0.82 -12.94
CA SER A 22 -8.65 1.19 -12.59
C SER A 22 -8.30 2.57 -13.15
N PRO A 23 -7.54 3.38 -12.39
CA PRO A 23 -7.15 4.71 -12.89
C PRO A 23 -6.09 4.61 -13.98
N SER A 24 -6.06 5.61 -14.84
CA SER A 24 -5.04 5.70 -15.90
C SER A 24 -3.78 6.41 -15.42
N GLU A 25 -3.89 7.21 -14.38
CA GLU A 25 -2.77 7.97 -13.85
C GLU A 25 -2.70 7.88 -12.33
N TYR A 26 -1.47 7.84 -11.83
CA TYR A 26 -1.21 7.82 -10.40
C TYR A 26 -0.41 9.07 -10.02
N THR A 27 -0.69 9.60 -8.85
CA THR A 27 -0.05 10.81 -8.34
C THR A 27 0.86 10.46 -7.18
N VAL A 28 2.09 10.96 -7.20
CA VAL A 28 3.03 10.78 -6.10
C VAL A 28 2.54 11.58 -4.89
N ILE A 29 2.57 10.95 -3.71
CA ILE A 29 2.29 11.67 -2.47
C ILE A 29 3.53 12.48 -2.12
N GLY A 30 3.41 13.78 -2.06
CA GLY A 30 4.53 14.64 -1.71
C GLY A 30 4.87 14.52 -0.22
N GLY A 31 6.13 14.83 0.10
CA GLY A 31 6.59 14.86 1.48
C GLY A 31 6.83 13.50 2.13
N GLN A 32 6.82 12.41 1.38
CA GLN A 32 7.05 11.08 1.93
C GLN A 32 8.41 10.95 2.57
N THR A 33 8.47 10.35 3.76
CA THR A 33 9.73 10.02 4.42
C THR A 33 10.00 8.52 4.42
N GLY A 34 8.97 7.71 4.28
CA GLY A 34 9.13 6.26 4.20
C GLY A 34 7.82 5.56 3.96
N ALA A 35 7.89 4.36 3.43
CA ALA A 35 6.72 3.53 3.19
C ALA A 35 7.12 2.06 3.34
N THR A 36 6.17 1.25 3.80
CA THR A 36 6.36 -0.18 3.97
C THR A 36 5.21 -0.93 3.31
N LEU A 37 5.54 -1.85 2.43
CA LEU A 37 4.55 -2.75 1.86
C LEU A 37 4.59 -4.06 2.65
N ASN A 38 3.53 -4.34 3.37
CA ASN A 38 3.40 -5.56 4.16
C ASN A 38 2.61 -6.60 3.37
N ARG A 39 3.14 -7.80 3.28
CA ARG A 39 2.46 -8.90 2.60
C ARG A 39 2.50 -10.10 3.52
N SER A 40 1.37 -10.76 3.68
CA SER A 40 1.29 -11.95 4.51
C SER A 40 0.38 -12.99 3.88
N ALA A 41 0.60 -14.22 4.27
CA ALA A 41 -0.19 -15.35 3.81
C ALA A 41 -0.46 -16.26 5.01
N GLU A 42 -1.67 -16.78 5.07
CA GLU A 42 -2.03 -17.73 6.10
C GLU A 42 -1.71 -19.14 5.65
N THR A 43 -1.47 -20.03 6.59
CA THR A 43 -1.35 -21.44 6.32
C THR A 43 -2.47 -22.18 7.05
N ILE A 44 -2.97 -23.23 6.43
CA ILE A 44 -4.01 -24.07 7.01
C ILE A 44 -3.39 -25.41 7.34
N ASP A 45 -3.51 -25.84 8.59
CA ASP A 45 -2.97 -27.12 9.02
C ASP A 45 -3.87 -28.25 8.51
N VAL A 46 -3.32 -29.11 7.68
CA VAL A 46 -4.02 -30.27 7.13
C VAL A 46 -3.33 -31.57 7.51
N THR A 47 -2.57 -31.54 8.60
CA THR A 47 -1.84 -32.71 9.08
C THR A 47 -2.81 -33.86 9.47
N ASP A 48 -2.52 -35.05 9.03
CA ASP A 48 -3.28 -36.22 9.43
C ASP A 48 -2.34 -37.39 9.83
N LYS A 49 -2.92 -38.53 10.16
CA LYS A 49 -2.15 -39.67 10.67
C LYS A 49 -1.27 -40.35 9.62
N THR A 50 -1.47 -40.04 8.36
CA THR A 50 -0.71 -40.67 7.27
C THR A 50 0.59 -39.93 6.95
N ASN A 51 0.89 -38.84 7.64
CA ASN A 51 2.08 -37.99 7.37
C ASN A 51 3.32 -38.43 8.16
N ASP A 52 3.34 -39.59 8.72
CA ASP A 52 4.49 -40.15 9.47
C ASP A 52 5.02 -39.20 10.56
N GLY A 53 4.11 -38.46 11.19
CA GLY A 53 4.47 -37.52 12.23
C GLY A 53 4.91 -36.13 11.75
N TYR A 54 4.92 -35.92 10.46
CA TYR A 54 5.26 -34.58 9.90
C TYR A 54 4.03 -33.70 9.83
N LYS A 55 4.24 -32.44 10.14
CA LYS A 55 3.20 -31.42 10.01
C LYS A 55 3.03 -31.07 8.54
N GLU A 56 1.79 -31.04 8.08
CA GLU A 56 1.47 -30.67 6.71
C GLU A 56 0.56 -29.45 6.69
N SER A 57 0.86 -28.49 5.83
CA SER A 57 0.10 -27.25 5.73
C SER A 57 -0.18 -26.92 4.28
N MET A 58 -1.28 -26.23 4.03
CA MET A 58 -1.58 -25.71 2.71
C MET A 58 -1.74 -24.19 2.80
N ALA A 59 -1.58 -23.53 1.66
CA ALA A 59 -1.68 -22.07 1.59
C ALA A 59 -3.12 -21.62 1.83
N GLY A 60 -3.28 -20.64 2.69
CA GLY A 60 -4.56 -19.98 2.92
C GLY A 60 -4.66 -18.66 2.20
N LEU A 61 -5.37 -17.71 2.80
CA LEU A 61 -5.56 -16.39 2.21
C LEU A 61 -4.32 -15.55 2.32
N LYS A 62 -4.12 -14.70 1.34
CA LYS A 62 -3.07 -13.69 1.34
C LYS A 62 -3.67 -12.32 1.59
N GLU A 63 -2.91 -11.47 2.24
CA GLU A 63 -3.31 -10.09 2.44
C GLU A 63 -2.11 -9.17 2.31
N TRP A 64 -2.37 -7.90 2.06
CA TRP A 64 -1.32 -6.90 1.97
C TRP A 64 -1.81 -5.60 2.58
N SER A 65 -0.87 -4.80 3.02
CA SER A 65 -1.16 -3.47 3.53
C SER A 65 0.04 -2.56 3.27
N ILE A 66 -0.20 -1.26 3.30
CA ILE A 66 0.84 -0.28 3.10
C ILE A 66 0.80 0.72 4.24
N ASP A 67 1.96 0.98 4.84
CA ASP A 67 2.14 2.03 5.83
C ASP A 67 3.07 3.07 5.24
N CYS A 68 2.68 4.33 5.32
CA CYS A 68 3.45 5.44 4.76
C CYS A 68 3.47 6.60 5.74
N ASP A 69 4.64 7.20 5.91
CA ASP A 69 4.81 8.37 6.78
C ASP A 69 5.38 9.52 5.97
N GLY A 70 5.10 10.74 6.40
CA GLY A 70 5.67 11.90 5.75
C GLY A 70 5.23 13.21 6.35
N PHE A 71 5.63 14.28 5.70
CA PHE A 71 5.22 15.63 6.06
C PHE A 71 4.11 16.11 5.12
N VAL A 72 3.17 16.85 5.68
CA VAL A 72 2.08 17.41 4.87
C VAL A 72 2.62 18.55 4.02
N VAL A 73 2.44 18.46 2.71
CA VAL A 73 2.84 19.49 1.75
C VAL A 73 1.59 20.25 1.35
N ILE A 74 1.64 21.57 1.43
CA ILE A 74 0.52 22.43 1.07
C ILE A 74 0.17 22.26 -0.41
N SER A 75 -1.11 22.06 -0.70
CA SER A 75 -1.64 21.90 -2.06
C SER A 75 -1.12 20.67 -2.80
N ASP A 76 -0.71 19.64 -2.06
CA ASP A 76 -0.28 18.39 -2.67
C ASP A 76 -1.47 17.60 -3.20
N ALA A 77 -1.41 17.20 -4.47
CA ALA A 77 -2.50 16.47 -5.11
C ALA A 77 -2.69 15.06 -4.49
N GLY A 78 -1.60 14.41 -4.11
CA GLY A 78 -1.66 13.09 -3.48
C GLY A 78 -2.38 13.12 -2.14
N ILE A 79 -2.08 14.12 -1.32
CA ILE A 79 -2.73 14.31 -0.02
C ILE A 79 -4.23 14.60 -0.21
N SER A 80 -4.57 15.40 -1.20
CA SER A 80 -5.98 15.70 -1.51
C SER A 80 -6.75 14.45 -1.89
N ILE A 81 -6.15 13.57 -2.68
CA ILE A 81 -6.77 12.30 -3.07
C ILE A 81 -7.01 11.41 -1.85
N LEU A 82 -6.03 11.34 -0.95
CA LEU A 82 -6.15 10.54 0.27
C LEU A 82 -7.30 11.02 1.15
N ASP A 83 -7.37 12.33 1.39
CA ASP A 83 -8.44 12.93 2.19
C ASP A 83 -9.81 12.67 1.58
N GLU A 84 -9.94 12.87 0.27
CA GLU A 84 -11.20 12.69 -0.44
C GLU A 84 -11.70 11.25 -0.36
N GLN A 85 -10.82 10.29 -0.60
CA GLN A 85 -11.19 8.88 -0.57
C GLN A 85 -11.49 8.40 0.86
N PHE A 86 -10.77 8.91 1.84
CA PHE A 86 -11.03 8.58 3.24
C PHE A 86 -12.39 9.09 3.70
N GLU A 87 -12.72 10.35 3.39
CA GLU A 87 -14.00 10.95 3.74
C GLU A 87 -15.17 10.26 3.05
N ALA A 88 -14.98 9.88 1.78
CA ALA A 88 -16.03 9.24 0.99
C ALA A 88 -16.14 7.74 1.26
N ARG A 89 -15.26 7.16 2.05
CA ARG A 89 -15.18 5.71 2.33
C ARG A 89 -14.99 4.89 1.05
N LYS A 90 -14.25 5.43 0.11
CA LYS A 90 -13.97 4.76 -1.17
C LYS A 90 -12.57 4.18 -1.17
N PRO A 91 -12.31 3.15 -1.98
CA PRO A 91 -10.96 2.61 -2.08
C PRO A 91 -10.03 3.59 -2.78
N VAL A 92 -8.78 3.54 -2.40
CA VAL A 92 -7.72 4.28 -3.08
C VAL A 92 -6.86 3.28 -3.84
N TYR A 93 -6.45 3.64 -5.04
CA TYR A 93 -5.57 2.81 -5.86
C TYR A 93 -4.13 3.22 -5.58
N VAL A 94 -3.26 2.24 -5.44
CA VAL A 94 -1.86 2.48 -5.08
C VAL A 94 -0.93 1.87 -6.11
N GLU A 95 0.22 2.47 -6.27
CA GLU A 95 1.27 1.98 -7.16
C GLU A 95 2.63 2.17 -6.52
N ILE A 96 3.42 1.10 -6.48
CA ILE A 96 4.80 1.13 -6.00
C ILE A 96 5.67 0.41 -7.02
N THR A 97 6.77 1.02 -7.41
CA THR A 97 7.73 0.39 -8.32
C THR A 97 8.97 0.00 -7.54
N ILE A 98 9.26 -1.28 -7.48
CA ILE A 98 10.42 -1.81 -6.75
C ILE A 98 11.14 -2.83 -7.63
N ALA A 99 12.45 -2.68 -7.77
CA ALA A 99 13.30 -3.66 -8.45
C ALA A 99 12.83 -4.03 -9.87
N GLY A 100 12.35 -3.05 -10.61
CA GLY A 100 11.89 -3.26 -11.99
C GLY A 100 10.51 -3.88 -12.09
N SER A 101 9.79 -3.97 -10.98
CA SER A 101 8.42 -4.47 -10.97
C SER A 101 7.49 -3.41 -10.39
N LYS A 102 6.31 -3.33 -10.95
CA LYS A 102 5.29 -2.40 -10.50
C LYS A 102 4.21 -3.16 -9.74
N TYR A 103 3.95 -2.77 -8.51
CA TYR A 103 2.89 -3.36 -7.70
C TYR A 103 1.72 -2.40 -7.66
N THR A 104 0.55 -2.87 -8.06
CA THR A 104 -0.66 -2.06 -8.05
C THR A 104 -1.79 -2.81 -7.37
N GLY A 105 -2.68 -2.08 -6.75
CA GLY A 105 -3.84 -2.66 -6.09
C GLY A 105 -4.74 -1.58 -5.56
N SER A 106 -5.87 -1.97 -4.99
CA SER A 106 -6.76 -1.03 -4.33
C SER A 106 -6.96 -1.45 -2.89
N GLY A 107 -7.14 -0.48 -2.03
CA GLY A 107 -7.36 -0.72 -0.62
C GLY A 107 -8.09 0.44 0.01
N TYR A 108 -8.50 0.24 1.26
CA TYR A 108 -9.16 1.28 2.02
C TYR A 108 -8.18 1.89 3.01
N ILE A 109 -8.28 3.19 3.20
CA ILE A 109 -7.52 3.88 4.22
C ILE A 109 -8.15 3.54 5.57
N VAL A 110 -7.40 2.84 6.41
CA VAL A 110 -7.92 2.41 7.72
C VAL A 110 -7.44 3.30 8.85
N ASP A 111 -6.38 4.06 8.61
CA ASP A 111 -5.81 4.93 9.63
C ASP A 111 -5.07 6.07 8.94
N TYR A 112 -5.32 7.29 9.37
CA TYR A 112 -4.69 8.45 8.74
C TYR A 112 -4.52 9.57 9.77
N PRO A 113 -3.73 9.33 10.82
CA PRO A 113 -3.48 10.36 11.83
C PRO A 113 -2.59 11.45 11.30
N ILE A 114 -2.90 12.68 11.67
CA ILE A 114 -2.10 13.85 11.32
C ILE A 114 -1.64 14.48 12.62
N GLU A 115 -0.33 14.65 12.76
CA GLU A 115 0.25 15.26 13.95
C GLU A 115 0.65 16.70 13.68
N MET A 116 0.30 17.57 14.60
CA MET A 116 0.53 19.00 14.46
C MET A 116 1.35 19.52 15.65
N PRO A 117 2.64 19.17 15.71
CA PRO A 117 3.47 19.61 16.83
C PRO A 117 3.75 21.12 16.75
N LEU A 118 3.97 21.72 17.92
CA LEU A 118 4.22 23.16 18.01
C LEU A 118 5.51 23.58 17.32
N ASP A 119 6.54 22.75 17.44
CA ASP A 119 7.91 23.10 17.03
C ASP A 119 8.36 22.45 15.72
N SER A 120 7.50 21.73 15.03
CA SER A 120 7.89 21.00 13.81
C SER A 120 6.84 21.10 12.73
N ALA A 121 7.18 20.56 11.57
CA ALA A 121 6.25 20.50 10.45
C ALA A 121 5.10 19.53 10.75
N VAL A 122 3.95 19.77 10.16
CA VAL A 122 2.80 18.88 10.26
C VAL A 122 3.16 17.57 9.55
N SER A 123 2.97 16.47 10.23
CA SER A 123 3.27 15.14 9.70
C SER A 123 2.03 14.26 9.63
N TYR A 124 2.10 13.23 8.81
CA TYR A 124 1.02 12.26 8.71
C TYR A 124 1.56 10.84 8.75
N SER A 125 0.71 9.93 9.16
CA SER A 125 0.94 8.49 9.04
C SER A 125 -0.27 7.91 8.34
N LEU A 126 -0.06 7.05 7.37
CA LEU A 126 -1.11 6.51 6.55
C LEU A 126 -1.04 4.99 6.57
N SER A 127 -2.17 4.35 6.81
CA SER A 127 -2.26 2.89 6.72
C SER A 127 -3.39 2.52 5.75
N ILE A 128 -3.05 1.72 4.76
CA ILE A 128 -4.00 1.24 3.75
C ILE A 128 -4.06 -0.27 3.84
N ALA A 129 -5.25 -0.80 4.04
CA ALA A 129 -5.48 -2.26 4.03
C ALA A 129 -5.94 -2.68 2.65
N GLY A 130 -5.29 -3.69 2.08
CA GLY A 130 -5.64 -4.16 0.74
C GLY A 130 -7.04 -4.72 0.67
N ALA A 131 -7.79 -4.30 -0.33
CA ALA A 131 -9.14 -4.75 -0.58
C ALA A 131 -9.23 -5.62 -1.83
N SER A 132 -8.15 -5.73 -2.59
CA SER A 132 -8.12 -6.50 -3.82
C SER A 132 -6.76 -7.18 -3.97
N LYS A 133 -6.61 -7.94 -5.04
CA LYS A 133 -5.35 -8.59 -5.35
C LYS A 133 -4.27 -7.56 -5.65
N LEU A 134 -3.11 -7.74 -5.05
CA LEU A 134 -1.95 -6.93 -5.37
C LEU A 134 -1.35 -7.48 -6.67
N THR A 135 -1.38 -6.69 -7.71
CA THR A 135 -0.92 -7.10 -9.03
C THR A 135 0.53 -6.68 -9.23
N LYS A 136 1.36 -7.64 -9.63
CA LYS A 136 2.76 -7.37 -9.94
C LYS A 136 2.94 -7.36 -11.46
N THR A 137 3.49 -6.27 -11.98
CA THR A 137 3.76 -6.12 -13.40
C THR A 137 5.24 -5.82 -13.58
N LYS A 138 5.91 -6.57 -14.41
CA LYS A 138 7.30 -6.30 -14.75
C LYS A 138 7.36 -5.10 -15.68
N THR A 139 8.26 -4.15 -15.38
CA THR A 139 8.44 -2.97 -16.20
C THR A 139 9.59 -3.09 -17.20
N GLN A 140 10.28 -4.22 -17.20
CA GLN A 140 11.35 -4.51 -18.15
C GLN A 140 11.16 -5.85 -18.80
#